data_e4330e2397f5c15c2c506a45a7c88dad
#
_entry.id   e4330e2397f5c15c2c506a45a7c88dad
#
_cell.length_a   1.000
_cell.length_b   1.000
_cell.length_c   1.000
_cell.angle_alpha   90.00
_cell.angle_beta   90.00
_cell.angle_gamma   90.00
#
_symmetry.space_group_name_H-M   'P 1'
#
loop_
_entity.id
_entity.type
_entity.pdbx_description
1 polymer ?
#
loop_
_entity_poly.entity_id
_entity_poly.type
_entity_poly.pdbx_seq_one_letter_code
_entity_poly.pdbx_strand_id
1 'polypeptide(L)'
;IKDQWGVMPYYDGDSVLELGYYLEQYLTPQGEFYSANGCFSDSQPGTNYIYSNNGAALIGYLVERLSNQPFNEYCNENIFEPLSMNNAAWLLSEIDDLNQIAMPYQLSGGNGNTCYEIGCGIYDQSNPCFCDSECVYYDDCCSDYDEVCGEDGSGSSGIQLSPLYHYGYSDYPSGQLRTTSNNLGKFVSAYINGGVYNGTRILEEETIELIKTVQYPNINSQQGLIWYYKNGNAQTLFGHNGGDLGSLTEMFISYLN
;
A
#
# COMPACT_ATOMS: atom_id res chain seq x y z
N ILE A 1 -15.79 3.51 -8.00
CA ILE A 1 -15.67 2.98 -6.63
C ILE A 1 -14.74 3.90 -5.86
N LYS A 2 -15.01 4.11 -4.58
CA LYS A 2 -14.19 4.87 -3.63
C LYS A 2 -13.87 4.00 -2.43
N ASP A 3 -12.85 4.39 -1.67
CA ASP A 3 -12.55 3.77 -0.40
C ASP A 3 -13.13 4.62 0.75
N GLN A 4 -13.73 3.95 1.72
CA GLN A 4 -14.18 4.53 2.98
C GLN A 4 -13.16 4.23 4.06
N TRP A 5 -12.43 5.24 4.49
CA TRP A 5 -11.42 5.09 5.54
C TRP A 5 -12.07 4.71 6.88
N GLY A 6 -11.48 3.72 7.55
CA GLY A 6 -11.93 3.25 8.87
C GLY A 6 -13.15 2.31 8.85
N VAL A 7 -13.65 1.93 7.69
CA VAL A 7 -14.77 0.97 7.56
C VAL A 7 -14.26 -0.47 7.45
N MET A 8 -13.16 -0.67 6.73
CA MET A 8 -12.55 -1.99 6.59
C MET A 8 -11.78 -2.37 7.85
N PRO A 9 -12.11 -3.49 8.49
CA PRO A 9 -11.38 -3.93 9.68
C PRO A 9 -10.04 -4.56 9.30
N TYR A 10 -9.03 -4.32 10.16
CA TYR A 10 -7.82 -5.09 10.20
C TYR A 10 -8.00 -6.25 11.18
N TYR A 11 -7.58 -7.43 10.80
CA TYR A 11 -7.67 -8.64 11.61
C TYR A 11 -6.27 -9.03 12.11
N ASP A 12 -6.19 -9.54 13.33
CA ASP A 12 -4.99 -10.25 13.79
C ASP A 12 -4.94 -11.60 13.06
N GLY A 13 -4.04 -11.74 12.11
CA GLY A 13 -4.06 -12.84 11.13
C GLY A 13 -4.78 -12.48 9.83
N ASP A 14 -5.21 -13.50 9.09
CA ASP A 14 -5.96 -13.30 7.85
C ASP A 14 -7.40 -12.82 8.10
N SER A 15 -7.98 -12.17 7.09
CA SER A 15 -9.39 -11.78 7.14
C SER A 15 -10.31 -13.00 7.34
N VAL A 16 -11.31 -12.83 8.20
CA VAL A 16 -12.37 -13.83 8.39
C VAL A 16 -13.46 -13.75 7.33
N LEU A 17 -13.47 -12.68 6.52
CA LEU A 17 -14.42 -12.50 5.43
C LEU A 17 -13.78 -12.90 4.10
N GLU A 18 -14.47 -13.72 3.34
CA GLU A 18 -14.09 -14.02 1.96
C GLU A 18 -14.21 -12.76 1.09
N LEU A 19 -13.33 -12.62 0.09
CA LEU A 19 -13.25 -11.45 -0.79
C LEU A 19 -14.60 -11.13 -1.46
N GLY A 20 -15.27 -12.13 -2.02
CA GLY A 20 -16.56 -11.94 -2.69
C GLY A 20 -17.66 -11.48 -1.74
N TYR A 21 -17.72 -12.06 -0.52
CA TYR A 21 -18.68 -11.65 0.49
C TYR A 21 -18.42 -10.21 0.95
N TYR A 22 -17.14 -9.87 1.24
CA TYR A 22 -16.78 -8.50 1.62
C TYR A 22 -17.20 -7.49 0.55
N LEU A 23 -16.89 -7.76 -0.72
CA LEU A 23 -17.25 -6.86 -1.81
C LEU A 23 -18.78 -6.72 -1.99
N GLU A 24 -19.54 -7.79 -1.77
CA GLU A 24 -21.00 -7.71 -1.75
C GLU A 24 -21.48 -6.77 -0.63
N GLN A 25 -20.92 -6.92 0.59
CA GLN A 25 -21.28 -6.06 1.72
C GLN A 25 -20.85 -4.60 1.50
N TYR A 26 -19.81 -4.34 0.71
CA TYR A 26 -19.31 -3.00 0.43
C TYR A 26 -20.04 -2.31 -0.73
N LEU A 27 -20.39 -3.03 -1.78
CA LEU A 27 -20.88 -2.46 -3.04
C LEU A 27 -22.40 -2.49 -3.21
N THR A 28 -23.13 -3.23 -2.38
CA THR A 28 -24.58 -3.36 -2.52
C THR A 28 -25.34 -2.60 -1.44
N PRO A 29 -26.50 -1.98 -1.76
CA PRO A 29 -27.27 -1.15 -0.82
C PRO A 29 -27.72 -1.85 0.47
N GLN A 30 -27.75 -3.18 0.50
CA GLN A 30 -28.11 -3.99 1.66
C GLN A 30 -26.90 -4.42 2.49
N GLY A 31 -25.70 -4.12 2.01
CA GLY A 31 -24.45 -4.54 2.65
C GLY A 31 -24.13 -3.73 3.92
N GLU A 32 -23.49 -4.39 4.87
CA GLU A 32 -23.11 -3.83 6.16
C GLU A 32 -22.15 -2.63 6.03
N PHE A 33 -21.24 -2.68 5.05
CA PHE A 33 -20.24 -1.65 4.81
C PHE A 33 -20.66 -0.61 3.76
N TYR A 34 -21.89 -0.71 3.27
CA TYR A 34 -22.35 0.15 2.18
C TYR A 34 -22.69 1.56 2.64
N SER A 35 -22.19 2.52 1.89
CA SER A 35 -22.65 3.91 1.93
C SER A 35 -22.64 4.47 0.51
N ALA A 36 -23.79 4.95 0.04
CA ALA A 36 -23.92 5.44 -1.34
C ALA A 36 -22.85 6.49 -1.69
N ASN A 37 -22.63 7.47 -0.79
CA ASN A 37 -21.65 8.53 -0.98
C ASN A 37 -20.23 8.14 -0.56
N GLY A 38 -20.06 7.05 0.20
CA GLY A 38 -18.77 6.52 0.61
C GLY A 38 -18.19 5.55 -0.41
N CYS A 39 -18.99 4.62 -0.92
CA CYS A 39 -18.54 3.58 -1.85
C CYS A 39 -18.45 4.04 -3.30
N PHE A 40 -19.22 5.06 -3.69
CA PHE A 40 -19.28 5.52 -5.07
C PHE A 40 -19.01 7.03 -5.18
N SER A 41 -18.42 7.42 -6.30
CA SER A 41 -18.27 8.82 -6.68
C SER A 41 -19.50 9.28 -7.45
N ASP A 42 -19.85 10.57 -7.29
CA ASP A 42 -20.87 11.23 -8.11
C ASP A 42 -20.38 11.53 -9.53
N SER A 43 -19.09 11.34 -9.81
CA SER A 43 -18.51 11.55 -11.13
C SER A 43 -18.95 10.46 -12.11
N GLN A 44 -19.27 10.85 -13.33
CA GLN A 44 -19.53 9.89 -14.39
C GLN A 44 -18.25 9.09 -14.73
N PRO A 45 -18.36 7.80 -15.06
CA PRO A 45 -17.22 7.00 -15.52
C PRO A 45 -16.49 7.70 -16.68
N GLY A 46 -15.15 7.72 -16.61
CA GLY A 46 -14.32 8.36 -17.62
C GLY A 46 -14.18 9.88 -17.51
N THR A 47 -14.68 10.50 -16.42
CA THR A 47 -14.58 11.95 -16.21
C THR A 47 -13.67 12.36 -15.05
N ASN A 48 -13.30 11.42 -14.19
CA ASN A 48 -12.45 11.68 -13.03
C ASN A 48 -11.58 10.46 -12.71
N TYR A 49 -10.41 10.70 -12.13
CA TYR A 49 -9.54 9.68 -11.57
C TYR A 49 -9.74 9.61 -10.05
N ILE A 50 -9.99 8.43 -9.55
CA ILE A 50 -10.08 8.15 -8.11
C ILE A 50 -9.30 6.87 -7.85
N TYR A 51 -8.31 6.95 -6.97
CA TYR A 51 -7.62 5.77 -6.44
C TYR A 51 -8.59 4.96 -5.57
N SER A 52 -8.57 3.63 -5.70
CA SER A 52 -9.44 2.78 -4.91
C SER A 52 -8.84 1.38 -4.70
N ASN A 53 -8.57 1.03 -3.44
CA ASN A 53 -8.21 -0.32 -3.02
C ASN A 53 -9.36 -1.29 -3.29
N ASN A 54 -10.60 -0.91 -2.98
CA ASN A 54 -11.79 -1.70 -3.27
C ASN A 54 -11.98 -1.91 -4.79
N GLY A 55 -11.55 -0.95 -5.62
CA GLY A 55 -11.51 -1.13 -7.07
C GLY A 55 -10.51 -2.20 -7.49
N ALA A 56 -9.32 -2.21 -6.90
CA ALA A 56 -8.30 -3.25 -7.14
C ALA A 56 -8.77 -4.62 -6.62
N ALA A 57 -9.36 -4.66 -5.43
CA ALA A 57 -9.94 -5.87 -4.87
C ALA A 57 -11.05 -6.48 -5.75
N LEU A 58 -11.89 -5.62 -6.36
CA LEU A 58 -12.92 -6.07 -7.31
C LEU A 58 -12.29 -6.71 -8.56
N ILE A 59 -11.16 -6.19 -9.06
CA ILE A 59 -10.41 -6.82 -10.16
C ILE A 59 -9.89 -8.20 -9.72
N GLY A 60 -9.34 -8.32 -8.50
CA GLY A 60 -8.95 -9.62 -7.93
C GLY A 60 -10.13 -10.60 -7.88
N TYR A 61 -11.29 -10.15 -7.44
CA TYR A 61 -12.50 -10.98 -7.43
C TYR A 61 -12.96 -11.38 -8.84
N LEU A 62 -12.82 -10.51 -9.83
CA LEU A 62 -13.10 -10.89 -11.22
C LEU A 62 -12.16 -12.00 -11.71
N VAL A 63 -10.89 -11.99 -11.29
CA VAL A 63 -9.98 -13.11 -11.56
C VAL A 63 -10.51 -14.40 -10.95
N GLU A 64 -10.93 -14.38 -9.68
CA GLU A 64 -11.54 -15.57 -9.04
C GLU A 64 -12.74 -16.10 -9.83
N ARG A 65 -13.62 -15.20 -10.24
CA ARG A 65 -14.86 -15.59 -10.95
C ARG A 65 -14.60 -16.13 -12.36
N LEU A 66 -13.59 -15.62 -13.05
CA LEU A 66 -13.24 -16.05 -14.40
C LEU A 66 -12.39 -17.32 -14.41
N SER A 67 -11.49 -17.49 -13.44
CA SER A 67 -10.62 -18.67 -13.31
C SER A 67 -11.30 -19.84 -12.57
N ASN A 68 -12.33 -19.54 -11.78
CA ASN A 68 -12.95 -20.45 -10.82
C ASN A 68 -11.96 -20.97 -9.76
N GLN A 69 -11.00 -20.10 -9.38
CA GLN A 69 -10.00 -20.33 -8.34
C GLN A 69 -9.94 -19.12 -7.41
N PRO A 70 -9.62 -19.28 -6.10
CA PRO A 70 -9.26 -18.15 -5.23
C PRO A 70 -8.12 -17.31 -5.83
N PHE A 71 -8.14 -16.01 -5.62
CA PHE A 71 -7.16 -15.10 -6.22
C PHE A 71 -5.71 -15.43 -5.80
N ASN A 72 -5.50 -15.75 -4.52
CA ASN A 72 -4.19 -16.17 -4.00
C ASN A 72 -3.68 -17.44 -4.70
N GLU A 73 -4.54 -18.47 -4.87
CA GLU A 73 -4.19 -19.71 -5.56
C GLU A 73 -3.89 -19.46 -7.04
N TYR A 74 -4.71 -18.63 -7.70
CA TYR A 74 -4.46 -18.22 -9.08
C TYR A 74 -3.11 -17.54 -9.26
N CYS A 75 -2.77 -16.59 -8.37
CA CYS A 75 -1.48 -15.91 -8.40
C CYS A 75 -0.32 -16.88 -8.13
N ASN A 76 -0.48 -17.81 -7.21
CA ASN A 76 0.53 -18.81 -6.91
C ASN A 76 0.82 -19.68 -8.15
N GLU A 77 -0.20 -20.26 -8.74
CA GLU A 77 -0.08 -21.17 -9.88
C GLU A 77 0.44 -20.48 -11.15
N ASN A 78 -0.04 -19.26 -11.43
CA ASN A 78 0.21 -18.60 -12.71
C ASN A 78 1.35 -17.56 -12.68
N ILE A 79 1.80 -17.13 -11.48
CA ILE A 79 2.83 -16.11 -11.34
C ILE A 79 3.97 -16.59 -10.43
N PHE A 80 3.67 -17.00 -9.18
CA PHE A 80 4.72 -17.22 -8.18
C PHE A 80 5.51 -18.49 -8.47
N GLU A 81 4.85 -19.62 -8.68
CA GLU A 81 5.51 -20.89 -9.02
C GLU A 81 6.28 -20.80 -10.34
N PRO A 82 5.71 -20.30 -11.47
CA PRO A 82 6.44 -20.15 -12.72
C PRO A 82 7.69 -19.29 -12.62
N LEU A 83 7.67 -18.25 -11.77
CA LEU A 83 8.82 -17.39 -11.51
C LEU A 83 9.72 -17.89 -10.37
N SER A 84 9.41 -19.03 -9.76
CA SER A 84 10.11 -19.55 -8.58
C SER A 84 10.17 -18.54 -7.42
N MET A 85 9.06 -17.85 -7.17
CA MET A 85 8.88 -16.89 -6.07
C MET A 85 8.43 -17.62 -4.79
N ASN A 86 9.22 -18.56 -4.31
CA ASN A 86 8.86 -19.52 -3.27
C ASN A 86 8.41 -18.92 -1.93
N ASN A 87 8.73 -17.63 -1.67
CA ASN A 87 8.37 -16.93 -0.44
C ASN A 87 7.43 -15.75 -0.76
N ALA A 88 6.53 -15.93 -1.70
CA ALA A 88 5.48 -14.98 -2.01
C ALA A 88 4.13 -15.55 -1.57
N ALA A 89 3.35 -14.77 -0.84
CA ALA A 89 2.05 -15.17 -0.32
C ALA A 89 1.12 -13.97 -0.20
N TRP A 90 -0.15 -14.17 -0.42
CA TRP A 90 -1.20 -13.19 -0.16
C TRP A 90 -1.73 -13.29 1.27
N LEU A 91 -1.86 -14.51 1.78
CA LEU A 91 -2.42 -14.78 3.10
C LEU A 91 -1.31 -15.20 4.07
N LEU A 92 -1.48 -14.87 5.34
CA LEU A 92 -0.56 -15.28 6.40
C LEU A 92 -0.57 -16.81 6.61
N SER A 93 -1.73 -17.43 6.41
CA SER A 93 -1.91 -18.89 6.47
C SER A 93 -1.14 -19.68 5.41
N GLU A 94 -0.64 -19.01 4.36
CA GLU A 94 0.21 -19.60 3.33
C GLU A 94 1.71 -19.60 3.71
N ILE A 95 2.07 -19.03 4.87
CA ILE A 95 3.46 -18.85 5.31
C ILE A 95 3.77 -19.80 6.45
N ASP A 96 4.71 -20.70 6.23
CA ASP A 96 5.07 -21.73 7.20
C ASP A 96 5.64 -21.20 8.52
N ASP A 97 6.40 -20.09 8.46
CA ASP A 97 7.06 -19.48 9.62
C ASP A 97 6.91 -17.96 9.60
N LEU A 98 5.97 -17.46 10.37
CA LEU A 98 5.67 -16.01 10.49
C LEU A 98 6.84 -15.19 11.06
N ASN A 99 7.81 -15.83 11.74
CA ASN A 99 9.00 -15.12 12.21
C ASN A 99 9.95 -14.69 11.08
N GLN A 100 9.74 -15.21 9.87
CA GLN A 100 10.49 -14.80 8.67
C GLN A 100 9.90 -13.57 7.97
N ILE A 101 8.72 -13.11 8.39
CA ILE A 101 8.11 -11.88 7.88
C ILE A 101 8.61 -10.69 8.70
N ALA A 102 8.96 -9.61 8.02
CA ALA A 102 9.27 -8.36 8.71
C ALA A 102 8.07 -7.88 9.52
N MET A 103 8.29 -7.64 10.82
CA MET A 103 7.27 -7.12 11.69
C MET A 103 6.94 -5.67 11.30
N PRO A 104 5.68 -5.30 11.08
CA PRO A 104 5.30 -3.91 10.93
C PRO A 104 5.40 -3.19 12.28
N TYR A 105 5.80 -1.92 12.23
CA TYR A 105 5.95 -1.09 13.43
C TYR A 105 5.15 0.20 13.27
N GLN A 106 4.55 0.63 14.35
CA GLN A 106 4.01 1.98 14.46
C GLN A 106 4.84 2.80 15.44
N LEU A 107 4.85 4.10 15.24
CA LEU A 107 5.30 5.01 16.25
C LEU A 107 4.27 4.96 17.39
N SER A 108 4.68 4.46 18.55
CA SER A 108 3.87 4.60 19.76
C SER A 108 4.19 5.97 20.33
N GLY A 109 3.32 6.86 20.09
CA GLY A 109 3.37 8.22 20.60
C GLY A 109 2.04 8.86 20.25
N GLY A 110 1.39 9.33 21.21
CA GLY A 110 0.13 9.94 21.36
C GLY A 110 -0.36 10.94 20.29
N ASN A 111 -1.22 11.81 20.72
CA ASN A 111 -2.00 12.76 19.90
C ASN A 111 -1.20 13.94 19.31
N GLY A 112 0.12 13.87 19.21
CA GLY A 112 0.97 14.96 18.73
C GLY A 112 1.02 16.17 19.69
N ASN A 113 0.80 15.93 20.99
CA ASN A 113 0.76 16.98 22.01
C ASN A 113 2.04 17.08 22.83
N THR A 114 3.02 16.24 22.59
CA THR A 114 4.28 16.18 23.34
C THR A 114 5.47 15.95 22.40
N CYS A 115 6.65 16.43 22.79
CA CYS A 115 7.89 16.21 22.04
C CYS A 115 8.33 14.75 22.07
N TYR A 116 7.93 14.00 23.09
CA TYR A 116 8.08 12.55 23.12
C TYR A 116 7.38 11.87 21.96
N GLU A 117 6.24 12.41 21.54
CA GLU A 117 5.39 11.89 20.48
C GLU A 117 5.78 12.40 19.09
N ILE A 118 6.07 13.69 18.98
CA ILE A 118 6.38 14.37 17.70
C ILE A 118 7.80 14.07 17.25
N GLY A 119 8.75 14.04 18.18
CA GLY A 119 10.18 13.97 17.91
C GLY A 119 10.87 15.34 17.86
N CYS A 120 12.07 15.41 18.43
CA CYS A 120 12.85 16.64 18.46
C CYS A 120 13.28 17.09 17.05
N GLY A 121 13.22 18.39 16.79
CA GLY A 121 13.56 18.98 15.51
C GLY A 121 12.46 18.87 14.44
N ILE A 122 11.29 18.36 14.79
CA ILE A 122 10.17 18.21 13.86
C ILE A 122 9.24 19.41 13.98
N TYR A 123 8.99 20.07 12.84
CA TYR A 123 7.99 21.11 12.68
C TYR A 123 6.84 20.60 11.81
N ASP A 124 5.62 20.55 12.36
CA ASP A 124 4.40 20.21 11.64
C ASP A 124 3.26 21.12 12.12
N GLN A 125 2.77 21.96 11.23
CA GLN A 125 1.69 22.92 11.51
C GLN A 125 0.37 22.27 11.93
N SER A 126 0.18 20.98 11.74
CA SER A 126 -1.01 20.27 12.19
C SER A 126 -0.98 19.93 13.68
N ASN A 127 0.18 20.01 14.33
CA ASN A 127 0.34 19.75 15.75
C ASN A 127 -0.05 21.00 16.59
N PRO A 128 -0.59 20.78 17.80
CA PRO A 128 -1.00 21.88 18.69
C PRO A 128 0.17 22.59 19.37
N CYS A 129 1.38 22.03 19.31
CA CYS A 129 2.62 22.59 19.83
C CYS A 129 3.80 22.05 19.01
N PHE A 130 5.00 22.61 19.18
CA PHE A 130 6.16 22.32 18.34
C PHE A 130 7.36 21.78 19.13
N CYS A 131 8.24 21.06 18.46
CA CYS A 131 9.39 20.39 19.05
C CYS A 131 10.70 20.68 18.29
N ASP A 132 10.72 21.73 17.48
CA ASP A 132 11.92 22.24 16.84
C ASP A 132 12.61 23.31 17.74
N SER A 133 13.84 23.66 17.38
CA SER A 133 14.63 24.63 18.15
C SER A 133 14.10 26.07 18.12
N GLU A 134 13.16 26.36 17.22
CA GLU A 134 12.56 27.69 17.07
C GLU A 134 11.35 27.87 18.00
N CYS A 135 10.74 26.78 18.46
CA CYS A 135 9.58 26.86 19.34
C CYS A 135 9.86 27.63 20.66
N VAL A 136 11.11 27.57 21.16
CA VAL A 136 11.52 28.35 22.34
C VAL A 136 11.44 29.86 22.07
N TYR A 137 11.71 30.27 20.83
CA TYR A 137 11.64 31.69 20.45
C TYR A 137 10.21 32.18 20.28
N TYR A 138 9.31 31.31 19.82
CA TYR A 138 7.90 31.65 19.60
C TYR A 138 7.01 31.37 20.80
N ASP A 139 7.54 30.78 21.87
CA ASP A 139 6.80 30.39 23.09
C ASP A 139 5.65 29.42 22.81
N ASP A 140 5.88 28.48 21.85
CA ASP A 140 4.89 27.50 21.38
C ASP A 140 5.39 26.05 21.45
N CYS A 141 6.44 25.81 22.23
CA CYS A 141 6.95 24.46 22.49
C CYS A 141 5.91 23.58 23.19
N CYS A 142 5.99 22.28 22.91
CA CYS A 142 5.30 21.30 23.74
C CYS A 142 5.82 21.34 25.18
N SER A 143 4.96 21.01 26.14
CA SER A 143 5.23 21.15 27.57
C SER A 143 6.40 20.29 28.08
N ASP A 144 6.79 19.28 27.33
CA ASP A 144 7.87 18.35 27.64
C ASP A 144 9.14 18.61 26.78
N TYR A 145 9.20 19.76 26.07
CA TYR A 145 10.31 20.07 25.16
C TYR A 145 11.68 20.00 25.85
N ASP A 146 11.82 20.68 27.00
CA ASP A 146 13.09 20.73 27.73
C ASP A 146 13.52 19.38 28.29
N GLU A 147 12.53 18.54 28.70
CA GLU A 147 12.77 17.22 29.23
C GLU A 147 13.19 16.22 28.15
N VAL A 148 12.53 16.30 26.98
CA VAL A 148 12.70 15.32 25.91
C VAL A 148 13.76 15.74 24.90
N CYS A 149 13.79 17.03 24.52
CA CYS A 149 14.69 17.54 23.49
C CYS A 149 15.93 18.22 24.06
N GLY A 150 15.94 18.57 25.34
CA GLY A 150 17.00 19.33 25.99
C GLY A 150 17.03 20.79 25.57
N GLU A 151 17.77 21.64 26.32
CA GLU A 151 17.83 23.08 26.07
C GLU A 151 18.35 23.49 24.68
N ASP A 152 19.05 22.59 24.00
CA ASP A 152 19.64 22.80 22.66
C ASP A 152 18.91 22.04 21.54
N GLY A 153 17.79 21.37 21.84
CA GLY A 153 17.07 20.57 20.87
C GLY A 153 17.79 19.26 20.43
N SER A 154 18.89 18.90 21.09
CA SER A 154 19.70 17.73 20.75
C SER A 154 19.25 16.44 21.45
N GLY A 155 18.18 16.51 22.22
CA GLY A 155 17.62 15.37 22.92
C GLY A 155 17.26 14.24 21.95
N SER A 156 17.57 13.03 22.36
CA SER A 156 17.13 11.85 21.65
C SER A 156 15.61 11.71 21.85
N SER A 157 14.83 11.98 20.81
CA SER A 157 13.39 11.68 20.85
C SER A 157 13.23 10.23 21.26
N GLY A 158 12.52 10.00 22.34
CA GLY A 158 12.14 8.65 22.76
C GLY A 158 11.06 8.05 21.87
N ILE A 159 11.23 8.17 20.52
CA ILE A 159 10.33 7.52 19.57
C ILE A 159 10.37 6.03 19.89
N GLN A 160 9.33 5.54 20.54
CA GLN A 160 9.17 4.12 20.75
C GLN A 160 8.48 3.52 19.54
N LEU A 161 9.20 2.65 18.85
CA LEU A 161 8.61 1.77 17.86
C LEU A 161 7.91 0.63 18.60
N SER A 162 6.59 0.57 18.50
CA SER A 162 5.82 -0.57 18.98
C SER A 162 5.54 -1.51 17.82
N PRO A 163 5.88 -2.81 17.98
CA PRO A 163 5.51 -3.80 16.99
C PRO A 163 3.99 -3.92 16.90
N LEU A 164 3.49 -3.97 15.69
CA LEU A 164 2.13 -4.37 15.41
C LEU A 164 2.05 -5.90 15.32
N TYR A 165 0.85 -6.44 15.28
CA TYR A 165 0.66 -7.83 14.89
C TYR A 165 0.73 -8.00 13.37
N HIS A 166 0.94 -9.22 12.88
CA HIS A 166 0.75 -9.54 11.48
C HIS A 166 -0.74 -9.53 11.16
N TYR A 167 -1.17 -8.60 10.36
CA TYR A 167 -2.57 -8.35 10.09
C TYR A 167 -2.98 -8.73 8.66
N GLY A 168 -4.29 -8.95 8.51
CA GLY A 168 -4.95 -9.11 7.24
C GLY A 168 -6.19 -8.23 7.11
N TYR A 169 -6.66 -8.04 5.90
CA TYR A 169 -7.90 -7.34 5.57
C TYR A 169 -8.60 -7.98 4.38
N SER A 170 -9.92 -7.70 4.24
CA SER A 170 -10.77 -8.46 3.34
C SER A 170 -10.55 -8.12 1.86
N ASP A 171 -10.08 -6.93 1.53
CA ASP A 171 -9.73 -6.51 0.18
C ASP A 171 -8.27 -6.82 -0.18
N TYR A 172 -7.73 -7.92 0.34
CA TYR A 172 -6.32 -8.32 0.27
C TYR A 172 -5.64 -8.23 -1.13
N PRO A 173 -6.34 -8.39 -2.27
CA PRO A 173 -5.70 -8.20 -3.57
C PRO A 173 -5.21 -6.77 -3.81
N SER A 174 -5.68 -5.80 -3.02
CA SER A 174 -5.29 -4.41 -3.14
C SER A 174 -3.87 -4.11 -2.61
N GLY A 175 -3.33 -4.93 -1.69
CA GLY A 175 -2.05 -4.57 -1.07
C GLY A 175 -1.36 -5.60 -0.17
N GLN A 176 -1.91 -6.78 0.07
CA GLN A 176 -1.32 -7.72 1.06
C GLN A 176 -0.26 -8.68 0.54
N LEU A 177 0.29 -8.48 -0.64
CA LEU A 177 1.37 -9.35 -1.12
C LEU A 177 2.59 -9.28 -0.20
N ARG A 178 2.91 -10.38 0.45
CA ARG A 178 4.11 -10.58 1.23
C ARG A 178 5.13 -11.33 0.39
N THR A 179 6.30 -10.74 0.22
CA THR A 179 7.35 -11.32 -0.60
C THR A 179 8.72 -10.72 -0.25
N THR A 180 9.77 -11.26 -0.81
CA THR A 180 11.12 -10.70 -0.70
C THR A 180 11.43 -9.79 -1.88
N SER A 181 12.36 -8.82 -1.69
CA SER A 181 12.86 -7.98 -2.79
C SER A 181 13.42 -8.82 -3.94
N ASN A 182 14.02 -9.96 -3.63
CA ASN A 182 14.58 -10.88 -4.62
C ASN A 182 13.48 -11.50 -5.49
N ASN A 183 12.37 -11.93 -4.89
CA ASN A 183 11.22 -12.46 -5.62
C ASN A 183 10.54 -11.37 -6.45
N LEU A 184 10.33 -10.19 -5.85
CA LEU A 184 9.78 -9.05 -6.58
C LEU A 184 10.67 -8.67 -7.77
N GLY A 185 12.01 -8.77 -7.63
CA GLY A 185 12.97 -8.59 -8.70
C GLY A 185 12.79 -9.56 -9.87
N LYS A 186 12.36 -10.81 -9.63
CA LYS A 186 12.05 -11.78 -10.69
C LYS A 186 10.82 -11.33 -11.48
N PHE A 187 9.77 -10.91 -10.79
CA PHE A 187 8.56 -10.38 -11.42
C PHE A 187 8.85 -9.13 -12.26
N VAL A 188 9.60 -8.17 -11.70
CA VAL A 188 10.02 -6.96 -12.43
C VAL A 188 10.89 -7.33 -13.65
N SER A 189 11.78 -8.31 -13.51
CA SER A 189 12.60 -8.79 -14.63
C SER A 189 11.75 -9.42 -15.73
N ALA A 190 10.74 -10.22 -15.38
CA ALA A 190 9.79 -10.74 -16.35
C ALA A 190 9.09 -9.59 -17.09
N TYR A 191 8.61 -8.61 -16.35
CA TYR A 191 7.95 -7.44 -16.92
C TYR A 191 8.84 -6.67 -17.91
N ILE A 192 10.09 -6.36 -17.53
CA ILE A 192 11.05 -5.63 -18.38
C ILE A 192 11.38 -6.43 -19.66
N ASN A 193 11.40 -7.74 -19.56
CA ASN A 193 11.73 -8.65 -20.68
C ASN A 193 10.48 -9.12 -21.47
N GLY A 194 9.47 -8.26 -21.60
CA GLY A 194 8.28 -8.54 -22.41
C GLY A 194 7.44 -9.71 -21.88
N GLY A 195 7.37 -9.88 -20.56
CA GLY A 195 6.58 -10.90 -19.87
C GLY A 195 7.31 -12.22 -19.65
N VAL A 196 8.63 -12.30 -19.87
CA VAL A 196 9.42 -13.55 -19.79
C VAL A 196 10.54 -13.45 -18.75
N TYR A 197 10.67 -14.45 -17.88
CA TYR A 197 11.79 -14.62 -16.96
C TYR A 197 12.34 -16.05 -17.06
N ASN A 198 13.65 -16.19 -17.27
CA ASN A 198 14.34 -17.49 -17.43
C ASN A 198 13.64 -18.46 -18.40
N GLY A 199 13.08 -17.95 -19.50
CA GLY A 199 12.36 -18.73 -20.49
C GLY A 199 10.89 -19.02 -20.16
N THR A 200 10.41 -18.64 -18.99
CA THR A 200 9.01 -18.76 -18.57
C THR A 200 8.25 -17.48 -18.86
N ARG A 201 7.16 -17.57 -19.63
CA ARG A 201 6.26 -16.44 -19.91
C ARG A 201 5.13 -16.41 -18.91
N ILE A 202 4.88 -15.23 -18.30
CA ILE A 202 3.74 -14.96 -17.42
C ILE A 202 2.78 -13.91 -18.00
N LEU A 203 3.25 -13.09 -18.94
CA LEU A 203 2.44 -12.07 -19.62
C LEU A 203 2.80 -12.01 -21.10
N GLU A 204 1.84 -11.71 -21.93
CA GLU A 204 2.11 -11.40 -23.34
C GLU A 204 2.70 -10.00 -23.48
N GLU A 205 3.50 -9.78 -24.53
CA GLU A 205 4.17 -8.50 -24.77
C GLU A 205 3.15 -7.35 -24.98
N GLU A 206 2.06 -7.64 -25.68
CA GLU A 206 0.95 -6.70 -25.88
C GLU A 206 0.31 -6.30 -24.56
N THR A 207 0.24 -7.19 -23.59
CA THR A 207 -0.27 -6.90 -22.23
C THR A 207 0.68 -5.95 -21.51
N ILE A 208 2.00 -6.15 -21.62
CA ILE A 208 3.00 -5.24 -21.05
C ILE A 208 2.84 -3.82 -21.65
N GLU A 209 2.69 -3.71 -22.96
CA GLU A 209 2.47 -2.41 -23.62
C GLU A 209 1.15 -1.76 -23.19
N LEU A 210 0.10 -2.55 -23.02
CA LEU A 210 -1.18 -2.06 -22.52
C LEU A 210 -1.07 -1.51 -21.06
N ILE A 211 -0.32 -2.20 -20.20
CA ILE A 211 -0.07 -1.76 -18.81
C ILE A 211 0.62 -0.39 -18.79
N LYS A 212 1.59 -0.16 -19.68
CA LYS A 212 2.35 1.09 -19.80
C LYS A 212 1.55 2.22 -20.43
N THR A 213 0.54 1.90 -21.21
CA THR A 213 -0.24 2.90 -21.96
C THR A 213 -1.05 3.76 -21.00
N VAL A 214 -0.91 5.07 -21.09
CA VAL A 214 -1.74 6.02 -20.35
C VAL A 214 -3.18 5.95 -20.88
N GLN A 215 -4.11 5.47 -20.05
CA GLN A 215 -5.47 5.14 -20.47
C GLN A 215 -6.34 6.39 -20.73
N TYR A 216 -6.20 7.40 -19.88
CA TYR A 216 -7.02 8.63 -19.93
C TYR A 216 -6.14 9.86 -19.75
N PRO A 217 -5.33 10.24 -20.78
CA PRO A 217 -4.30 11.29 -20.64
C PRO A 217 -4.87 12.68 -20.31
N ASN A 218 -6.14 12.95 -20.68
CA ASN A 218 -6.81 14.20 -20.34
C ASN A 218 -7.32 14.28 -18.89
N ILE A 219 -7.35 13.16 -18.17
CA ILE A 219 -7.80 13.06 -16.79
C ILE A 219 -6.59 12.89 -15.86
N ASN A 220 -5.75 11.91 -16.15
CA ASN A 220 -4.50 11.67 -15.46
C ASN A 220 -3.44 11.23 -16.47
N SER A 221 -2.51 12.15 -16.78
CA SER A 221 -1.45 11.92 -17.77
C SER A 221 -0.34 10.97 -17.30
N GLN A 222 -0.40 10.49 -16.06
CA GLN A 222 0.61 9.61 -15.49
C GLN A 222 0.09 8.18 -15.26
N GLN A 223 -1.22 7.93 -15.40
CA GLN A 223 -1.82 6.65 -15.03
C GLN A 223 -1.85 5.67 -16.20
N GLY A 224 -1.09 4.57 -16.09
CA GLY A 224 -1.26 3.36 -16.89
C GLY A 224 -2.36 2.44 -16.32
N LEU A 225 -2.32 1.15 -16.60
CA LEU A 225 -3.16 0.18 -15.91
C LEU A 225 -2.55 -0.16 -14.54
N ILE A 226 -3.18 0.32 -13.46
CA ILE A 226 -2.78 0.21 -12.05
C ILE A 226 -1.47 0.97 -11.77
N TRP A 227 -0.38 0.66 -12.48
CA TRP A 227 0.90 1.34 -12.36
C TRP A 227 0.87 2.74 -12.97
N TYR A 228 1.72 3.62 -12.44
CA TYR A 228 1.78 5.03 -12.87
C TYR A 228 3.20 5.52 -13.10
N TYR A 229 3.30 6.60 -13.87
CA TYR A 229 4.54 7.31 -14.12
C TYR A 229 4.80 8.36 -13.04
N LYS A 230 6.03 8.44 -12.54
CA LYS A 230 6.48 9.57 -11.73
C LYS A 230 7.82 10.10 -12.22
N ASN A 231 8.06 11.39 -12.07
CA ASN A 231 9.35 12.01 -12.35
C ASN A 231 10.20 12.00 -11.07
N GLY A 232 11.45 11.55 -11.19
CA GLY A 232 12.41 11.55 -10.10
C GLY A 232 13.84 11.70 -10.63
N ASN A 233 14.65 12.59 -10.05
CA ASN A 233 16.07 12.74 -10.34
C ASN A 233 16.47 12.68 -11.84
N ALA A 234 15.80 13.45 -12.67
CA ALA A 234 15.97 13.49 -14.13
C ALA A 234 15.62 12.21 -14.91
N GLN A 235 14.86 11.31 -14.31
CA GLN A 235 14.38 10.08 -14.95
C GLN A 235 12.87 9.96 -14.81
N THR A 236 12.25 9.32 -15.80
CA THR A 236 10.86 8.87 -15.69
C THR A 236 10.83 7.47 -15.11
N LEU A 237 10.11 7.29 -14.02
CA LEU A 237 9.92 6.03 -13.33
C LEU A 237 8.51 5.53 -13.59
N PHE A 238 8.34 4.22 -13.76
CA PHE A 238 7.04 3.57 -13.92
C PHE A 238 6.91 2.41 -12.93
N GLY A 239 5.82 2.35 -12.19
CA GLY A 239 5.62 1.34 -11.17
C GLY A 239 4.52 1.70 -10.20
N HIS A 240 4.64 1.24 -8.97
CA HIS A 240 3.69 1.50 -7.90
C HIS A 240 4.42 1.56 -6.55
N ASN A 241 3.88 2.36 -5.64
CA ASN A 241 4.24 2.33 -4.22
C ASN A 241 3.16 1.58 -3.42
N GLY A 242 3.48 1.18 -2.23
CA GLY A 242 2.55 0.63 -1.26
C GLY A 242 2.75 1.30 0.09
N GLY A 243 1.66 1.49 0.80
CA GLY A 243 1.68 1.99 2.17
C GLY A 243 0.53 1.38 2.96
N ASP A 244 0.85 0.86 4.14
CA ASP A 244 -0.13 0.29 5.06
C ASP A 244 0.39 0.44 6.50
N LEU A 245 -0.37 0.00 7.49
CA LEU A 245 0.01 0.10 8.90
C LEU A 245 1.43 -0.43 9.12
N GLY A 246 2.33 0.47 9.49
CA GLY A 246 3.71 0.15 9.84
C GLY A 246 4.60 -0.40 8.72
N SER A 247 4.18 -0.25 7.45
CA SER A 247 4.96 -0.70 6.30
C SER A 247 4.85 0.25 5.11
N LEU A 248 5.98 0.46 4.42
CA LEU A 248 6.06 1.23 3.18
C LEU A 248 6.89 0.45 2.17
N THR A 249 6.45 0.45 0.92
CA THR A 249 7.15 -0.22 -0.18
C THR A 249 7.15 0.64 -1.43
N GLU A 250 8.19 0.49 -2.26
CA GLU A 250 8.24 1.09 -3.59
C GLU A 250 8.79 0.09 -4.60
N MET A 251 8.14 -0.01 -5.76
CA MET A 251 8.59 -0.78 -6.90
C MET A 251 8.48 0.09 -8.16
N PHE A 252 9.61 0.57 -8.65
CA PHE A 252 9.67 1.41 -9.85
C PHE A 252 10.77 0.96 -10.80
N ILE A 253 10.47 1.04 -12.07
CA ILE A 253 11.38 0.76 -13.19
C ILE A 253 11.79 2.10 -13.79
N SER A 254 13.09 2.31 -13.99
CA SER A 254 13.61 3.43 -14.75
C SER A 254 13.73 3.05 -16.22
N TYR A 255 13.07 3.78 -17.08
CA TYR A 255 13.34 3.73 -18.50
C TYR A 255 14.43 4.77 -18.80
N LEU A 256 15.63 4.30 -19.06
CA LEU A 256 16.69 5.15 -19.60
C LEU A 256 16.28 5.54 -21.03
N ASN A 257 16.10 6.84 -21.26
CA ASN A 257 15.93 7.40 -22.59
C ASN A 257 17.25 7.37 -23.37
#